data_9536e89b572d08de60322ee0d7575613
#
_entry.id   9536e89b572d08de60322ee0d7575613
#
_cell.length_a   1.000
_cell.length_b   1.000
_cell.length_c   1.000
_cell.angle_alpha   90.00
_cell.angle_beta   90.00
_cell.angle_gamma   90.00
#
_symmetry.space_group_name_H-M   'P 1'
#
loop_
_entity.id
_entity.type
_entity.pdbx_description
1 polymer ?
#
loop_
_entity_poly.entity_id
_entity_poly.type
_entity_poly.pdbx_seq_one_letter_code
_entity_poly.pdbx_strand_id
1 'polypeptide(L)'
;MIYFDNSATTKPLDACIETYGKVAANYFANPSSLHRYGTKVNELHEQARTLVANKMGVLAEEVIFTSGGTEGNNMAIKGVAGFYSNRGKHIITTAIEHPSVQNTMDALEAQGFEVTRLSVDAAGVVSVDALMEALRPDTILVSVMHVNNEVGSVQPIREIADVLATRSQTFFHVDHVQGLTKVPLDVTGIDLVTVSGHKIHGLKGTGVLLKKKHVSLMPLLDGGGQEFGLRNGTENTAGAVAFAKALRIGFEEQSAKLPELLAIRDYLLETLGAIPEVSVHTDRNHAAPHICCFSVVGHRGEVLVHALEEYDIYVSTTSACSSRAKLASSTLKAMQVTDDEAVGAVRVSLSYQNTMAEAQRFIEAIRVVIKNLNEVVK
;
A
#
# COMPACT_ATOMS: atom_id res chain seq x y z
N MET A 1 17.63 -7.46 -17.11
CA MET A 1 17.15 -6.66 -15.96
C MET A 1 16.12 -7.47 -15.18
N ILE A 2 16.38 -7.71 -13.90
CA ILE A 2 15.42 -8.33 -12.96
C ILE A 2 14.95 -7.24 -12.01
N TYR A 3 13.65 -6.93 -12.04
CA TYR A 3 13.09 -5.86 -11.21
C TYR A 3 12.25 -6.45 -10.07
N PHE A 4 12.80 -6.42 -8.88
CA PHE A 4 12.23 -6.95 -7.64
C PHE A 4 11.96 -5.85 -6.60
N ASP A 5 11.68 -4.62 -7.06
CA ASP A 5 11.29 -3.50 -6.22
C ASP A 5 9.85 -3.01 -6.51
N ASN A 6 8.94 -3.96 -6.79
CA ASN A 6 7.55 -3.65 -7.14
C ASN A 6 6.74 -3.03 -5.99
N SER A 7 7.15 -3.21 -4.73
CA SER A 7 6.53 -2.53 -3.59
C SER A 7 6.87 -1.03 -3.52
N ALA A 8 7.99 -0.58 -4.11
CA ALA A 8 8.29 0.85 -4.25
C ALA A 8 7.44 1.47 -5.36
N THR A 9 7.46 0.88 -6.54
CA THR A 9 6.61 1.24 -7.69
C THR A 9 6.66 0.10 -8.72
N THR A 10 5.61 -0.06 -9.51
CA THR A 10 5.62 -1.02 -10.63
C THR A 10 5.81 -0.29 -11.95
N LYS A 11 6.35 -1.00 -12.96
CA LYS A 11 6.37 -0.51 -14.34
C LYS A 11 4.93 -0.43 -14.86
N PRO A 12 4.47 0.72 -15.37
CA PRO A 12 3.14 0.81 -15.97
C PRO A 12 3.00 -0.15 -17.16
N LEU A 13 1.83 -0.78 -17.28
CA LEU A 13 1.49 -1.58 -18.47
C LEU A 13 1.38 -0.69 -19.70
N ASP A 14 1.87 -1.14 -20.84
CA ASP A 14 1.75 -0.42 -22.11
C ASP A 14 0.29 -0.10 -22.45
N ALA A 15 -0.63 -1.04 -22.16
CA ALA A 15 -2.07 -0.82 -22.31
C ALA A 15 -2.62 0.33 -21.45
N CYS A 16 -2.03 0.61 -20.28
CA CYS A 16 -2.42 1.74 -19.43
C CYS A 16 -1.85 3.07 -19.98
N ILE A 17 -0.60 3.05 -20.46
CA ILE A 17 0.05 4.22 -21.09
C ILE A 17 -0.71 4.62 -22.35
N GLU A 18 -1.03 3.67 -23.24
CA GLU A 18 -1.81 3.91 -24.44
C GLU A 18 -3.21 4.44 -24.14
N THR A 19 -3.88 3.85 -23.14
CA THR A 19 -5.22 4.30 -22.71
C THR A 19 -5.16 5.75 -22.23
N TYR A 20 -4.20 6.08 -21.37
CA TYR A 20 -3.99 7.44 -20.90
C TYR A 20 -3.77 8.41 -22.07
N GLY A 21 -2.84 8.09 -22.98
CA GLY A 21 -2.53 8.93 -24.14
C GLY A 21 -3.73 9.15 -25.06
N LYS A 22 -4.50 8.10 -25.34
CA LYS A 22 -5.73 8.18 -26.15
C LYS A 22 -6.81 9.05 -25.50
N VAL A 23 -7.01 8.92 -24.19
CA VAL A 23 -8.00 9.72 -23.45
C VAL A 23 -7.54 11.18 -23.37
N ALA A 24 -6.28 11.44 -23.01
CA ALA A 24 -5.73 12.79 -22.93
C ALA A 24 -5.80 13.54 -24.28
N ALA A 25 -5.58 12.85 -25.40
CA ALA A 25 -5.64 13.46 -26.73
C ALA A 25 -7.07 13.68 -27.24
N ASN A 26 -8.01 12.77 -26.96
CA ASN A 26 -9.33 12.76 -27.59
C ASN A 26 -10.48 13.12 -26.63
N TYR A 27 -10.22 13.31 -25.33
CA TYR A 27 -11.20 13.65 -24.29
C TYR A 27 -10.65 14.74 -23.36
N PHE A 28 -10.10 15.81 -23.93
CA PHE A 28 -9.38 16.86 -23.19
C PHE A 28 -10.29 17.94 -22.59
N ALA A 29 -11.59 17.96 -22.93
CA ALA A 29 -12.50 18.95 -22.37
C ALA A 29 -12.69 18.80 -20.88
N ASN A 30 -13.03 19.90 -20.20
CA ASN A 30 -13.38 19.85 -18.79
C ASN A 30 -14.70 19.08 -18.60
N PRO A 31 -14.74 18.02 -17.74
CA PRO A 31 -15.98 17.26 -17.49
C PRO A 31 -17.14 18.11 -16.97
N SER A 32 -16.85 19.20 -16.26
CA SER A 32 -17.88 20.12 -15.72
C SER A 32 -18.46 21.08 -16.76
N SER A 33 -17.96 21.09 -18.01
CA SER A 33 -18.47 21.97 -19.07
C SER A 33 -19.84 21.51 -19.60
N LEU A 34 -20.79 22.47 -19.74
CA LEU A 34 -22.17 22.17 -20.15
C LEU A 34 -22.34 21.83 -21.65
N HIS A 35 -21.30 22.06 -22.47
CA HIS A 35 -21.34 21.71 -23.89
C HIS A 35 -21.17 20.19 -24.09
N ARG A 36 -21.67 19.67 -25.22
CA ARG A 36 -21.68 18.21 -25.54
C ARG A 36 -20.33 17.50 -25.36
N TYR A 37 -19.23 18.21 -25.56
CA TYR A 37 -17.91 17.62 -25.44
C TYR A 37 -17.51 17.40 -23.95
N GLY A 38 -17.83 18.38 -23.08
CA GLY A 38 -17.68 18.21 -21.64
C GLY A 38 -18.53 17.03 -21.10
N THR A 39 -19.80 16.97 -21.50
CA THR A 39 -20.70 15.85 -21.15
C THR A 39 -20.09 14.49 -21.53
N LYS A 40 -19.54 14.38 -22.76
CA LYS A 40 -18.88 13.14 -23.22
C LYS A 40 -17.68 12.75 -22.37
N VAL A 41 -16.89 13.72 -21.92
CA VAL A 41 -15.74 13.48 -21.03
C VAL A 41 -16.22 13.05 -19.64
N ASN A 42 -17.27 13.68 -19.12
CA ASN A 42 -17.90 13.31 -17.86
C ASN A 42 -18.46 11.86 -17.89
N GLU A 43 -19.15 11.49 -18.96
CA GLU A 43 -19.63 10.13 -19.16
C GLU A 43 -18.50 9.09 -19.09
N LEU A 44 -17.36 9.39 -19.71
CA LEU A 44 -16.18 8.51 -19.67
C LEU A 44 -15.58 8.44 -18.27
N HIS A 45 -15.55 9.56 -17.55
CA HIS A 45 -15.08 9.60 -16.16
C HIS A 45 -15.96 8.74 -15.24
N GLU A 46 -17.29 8.86 -15.36
CA GLU A 46 -18.26 8.09 -14.60
C GLU A 46 -18.26 6.58 -14.97
N GLN A 47 -17.98 6.24 -16.23
CA GLN A 47 -17.76 4.84 -16.62
C GLN A 47 -16.52 4.25 -15.91
N ALA A 48 -15.42 5.00 -15.81
CA ALA A 48 -14.24 4.57 -15.06
C ALA A 48 -14.58 4.38 -13.56
N ARG A 49 -15.33 5.32 -12.97
CA ARG A 49 -15.80 5.24 -11.58
C ARG A 49 -16.64 3.98 -11.34
N THR A 50 -17.61 3.72 -12.22
CA THR A 50 -18.48 2.54 -12.16
C THR A 50 -17.69 1.24 -12.27
N LEU A 51 -16.67 1.19 -13.15
CA LEU A 51 -15.80 0.01 -13.26
C LEU A 51 -15.03 -0.25 -11.96
N VAL A 52 -14.45 0.82 -11.37
CA VAL A 52 -13.76 0.72 -10.08
C VAL A 52 -14.72 0.23 -8.99
N ALA A 53 -15.90 0.83 -8.88
CA ALA A 53 -16.93 0.45 -7.92
C ALA A 53 -17.30 -1.04 -8.01
N ASN A 54 -17.57 -1.51 -9.23
CA ASN A 54 -17.92 -2.92 -9.48
C ASN A 54 -16.78 -3.88 -9.11
N LYS A 55 -15.54 -3.52 -9.39
CA LYS A 55 -14.37 -4.35 -9.06
C LYS A 55 -14.07 -4.39 -7.56
N MET A 56 -14.40 -3.31 -6.85
CA MET A 56 -14.17 -3.18 -5.41
C MET A 56 -15.40 -3.53 -4.55
N GLY A 57 -16.54 -3.88 -5.16
CA GLY A 57 -17.76 -4.25 -4.44
C GLY A 57 -18.43 -3.11 -3.67
N VAL A 58 -18.38 -1.88 -4.23
CA VAL A 58 -18.93 -0.66 -3.63
C VAL A 58 -19.84 0.08 -4.61
N LEU A 59 -20.54 1.12 -4.15
CA LEU A 59 -21.33 1.99 -5.02
C LEU A 59 -20.42 2.99 -5.76
N ALA A 60 -20.85 3.43 -6.95
CA ALA A 60 -20.08 4.42 -7.72
C ALA A 60 -19.87 5.73 -6.93
N GLU A 61 -20.86 6.20 -6.19
CA GLU A 61 -20.80 7.38 -5.32
C GLU A 61 -19.86 7.22 -4.11
N GLU A 62 -19.37 6.02 -3.84
CA GLU A 62 -18.38 5.72 -2.80
C GLU A 62 -16.94 5.73 -3.31
N VAL A 63 -16.72 5.94 -4.60
CA VAL A 63 -15.39 5.98 -5.24
C VAL A 63 -14.96 7.43 -5.42
N ILE A 64 -13.86 7.84 -4.82
CA ILE A 64 -13.26 9.18 -4.96
C ILE A 64 -11.89 9.02 -5.63
N PHE A 65 -11.67 9.60 -6.79
CA PHE A 65 -10.37 9.60 -7.44
C PHE A 65 -9.39 10.54 -6.73
N THR A 66 -8.18 10.06 -6.49
CA THR A 66 -7.09 10.78 -5.81
C THR A 66 -5.80 10.69 -6.63
N SER A 67 -4.76 11.40 -6.21
CA SER A 67 -3.44 11.30 -6.84
C SER A 67 -2.63 10.07 -6.40
N GLY A 68 -3.11 9.30 -5.42
CA GLY A 68 -2.42 8.11 -4.91
C GLY A 68 -2.68 7.84 -3.43
N GLY A 69 -1.96 6.87 -2.87
CA GLY A 69 -2.14 6.41 -1.49
C GLY A 69 -1.94 7.52 -0.46
N THR A 70 -0.93 8.37 -0.63
CA THR A 70 -0.65 9.46 0.32
C THR A 70 -1.82 10.44 0.42
N GLU A 71 -2.42 10.85 -0.71
CA GLU A 71 -3.60 11.72 -0.69
C GLU A 71 -4.80 10.99 -0.07
N GLY A 72 -5.05 9.73 -0.48
CA GLY A 72 -6.15 8.92 0.05
C GLY A 72 -6.09 8.75 1.56
N ASN A 73 -4.92 8.37 2.11
CA ASN A 73 -4.72 8.22 3.56
C ASN A 73 -4.94 9.55 4.31
N ASN A 74 -4.39 10.65 3.80
CA ASN A 74 -4.61 11.97 4.42
C ASN A 74 -6.08 12.39 4.36
N MET A 75 -6.77 12.16 3.22
CA MET A 75 -8.21 12.47 3.10
C MET A 75 -9.04 11.65 4.09
N ALA A 76 -8.78 10.35 4.20
CA ALA A 76 -9.50 9.49 5.14
C ALA A 76 -9.29 9.95 6.57
N ILE A 77 -8.03 10.03 7.00
CA ILE A 77 -7.67 10.25 8.40
C ILE A 77 -7.98 11.68 8.84
N LYS A 78 -7.48 12.69 8.12
CA LYS A 78 -7.73 14.10 8.44
C LYS A 78 -9.19 14.49 8.21
N GLY A 79 -9.81 13.91 7.18
CA GLY A 79 -11.22 14.16 6.88
C GLY A 79 -12.15 13.69 7.97
N VAL A 80 -11.94 12.48 8.52
CA VAL A 80 -12.68 11.97 9.69
C VAL A 80 -12.36 12.80 10.92
N ALA A 81 -11.09 13.01 11.24
CA ALA A 81 -10.65 13.77 12.41
C ALA A 81 -11.26 15.18 12.42
N GLY A 82 -11.20 15.90 11.29
CA GLY A 82 -11.76 17.25 11.18
C GLY A 82 -13.28 17.29 11.32
N PHE A 83 -13.99 16.35 10.65
CA PHE A 83 -15.46 16.37 10.65
C PHE A 83 -16.08 15.90 11.99
N TYR A 84 -15.46 14.89 12.64
CA TYR A 84 -16.00 14.25 13.84
C TYR A 84 -15.27 14.62 15.13
N SER A 85 -14.45 15.67 15.15
CA SER A 85 -13.71 16.14 16.33
C SER A 85 -14.58 16.49 17.54
N ASN A 86 -15.88 16.76 17.31
CA ASN A 86 -16.87 16.99 18.36
C ASN A 86 -17.40 15.70 19.02
N ARG A 87 -17.17 14.52 18.44
CA ARG A 87 -17.57 13.21 19.00
C ARG A 87 -16.47 12.59 19.84
N GLY A 88 -15.21 12.91 19.55
CA GLY A 88 -14.05 12.38 20.22
C GLY A 88 -12.76 12.83 19.56
N LYS A 89 -11.65 12.60 20.25
CA LYS A 89 -10.30 12.94 19.75
C LYS A 89 -9.33 11.76 19.83
N HIS A 90 -9.82 10.55 20.07
CA HIS A 90 -8.99 9.36 20.12
C HIS A 90 -9.00 8.63 18.77
N ILE A 91 -7.80 8.26 18.30
CA ILE A 91 -7.54 7.53 17.06
C ILE A 91 -6.63 6.35 17.37
N ILE A 92 -6.92 5.19 16.80
CA ILE A 92 -6.06 4.01 16.92
C ILE A 92 -5.43 3.70 15.55
N THR A 93 -4.13 3.37 15.55
CA THR A 93 -3.39 2.92 14.38
C THR A 93 -2.37 1.86 14.79
N THR A 94 -1.52 1.40 13.86
CA THR A 94 -0.46 0.43 14.17
C THR A 94 0.93 1.07 14.12
N ALA A 95 1.91 0.43 14.75
CA ALA A 95 3.30 0.88 14.74
C ALA A 95 4.02 0.64 13.39
N ILE A 96 3.38 -0.10 12.47
CA ILE A 96 3.98 -0.53 11.19
C ILE A 96 3.39 0.17 9.96
N GLU A 97 2.61 1.22 10.16
CA GLU A 97 1.96 1.96 9.08
C GLU A 97 2.96 2.66 8.13
N HIS A 98 2.52 2.87 6.90
CA HIS A 98 3.27 3.68 5.95
C HIS A 98 3.43 5.15 6.44
N PRO A 99 4.53 5.85 6.10
CA PRO A 99 4.75 7.25 6.52
C PRO A 99 3.58 8.21 6.22
N SER A 100 2.78 7.97 5.18
CA SER A 100 1.59 8.77 4.89
C SER A 100 0.47 8.64 5.94
N VAL A 101 0.48 7.57 6.74
CA VAL A 101 -0.39 7.38 7.89
C VAL A 101 0.33 7.87 9.15
N GLN A 102 1.54 7.41 9.43
CA GLN A 102 2.29 7.77 10.65
C GLN A 102 2.45 9.29 10.80
N ASN A 103 2.98 9.97 9.77
CA ASN A 103 3.16 11.43 9.82
C ASN A 103 1.82 12.19 9.89
N THR A 104 0.74 11.59 9.35
CA THR A 104 -0.60 12.16 9.50
C THR A 104 -1.10 12.04 10.94
N MET A 105 -0.83 10.93 11.62
CA MET A 105 -1.13 10.77 13.04
C MET A 105 -0.34 11.74 13.90
N ASP A 106 0.98 11.89 13.65
CA ASP A 106 1.82 12.86 14.35
C ASP A 106 1.31 14.31 14.18
N ALA A 107 0.86 14.65 12.98
CA ALA A 107 0.26 15.95 12.71
C ALA A 107 -1.08 16.17 13.45
N LEU A 108 -1.87 15.14 13.67
CA LEU A 108 -3.11 15.20 14.46
C LEU A 108 -2.83 15.28 15.97
N GLU A 109 -1.82 14.57 16.47
CA GLU A 109 -1.36 14.71 17.86
C GLU A 109 -0.95 16.16 18.16
N ALA A 110 -0.23 16.80 17.24
CA ALA A 110 0.12 18.23 17.37
C ALA A 110 -1.11 19.16 17.37
N GLN A 111 -2.26 18.69 16.89
CA GLN A 111 -3.56 19.40 16.93
C GLN A 111 -4.44 19.00 18.13
N GLY A 112 -3.91 18.20 19.05
CA GLY A 112 -4.59 17.80 20.29
C GLY A 112 -5.50 16.58 20.17
N PHE A 113 -5.25 15.71 19.16
CA PHE A 113 -5.78 14.35 19.14
C PHE A 113 -4.90 13.42 19.97
N GLU A 114 -5.47 12.35 20.47
CA GLU A 114 -4.74 11.27 21.14
C GLU A 114 -4.64 10.10 20.18
N VAL A 115 -3.42 9.59 19.93
CA VAL A 115 -3.18 8.48 19.02
C VAL A 115 -2.59 7.29 19.76
N THR A 116 -3.32 6.18 19.77
CA THR A 116 -2.80 4.89 20.24
C THR A 116 -2.21 4.12 19.05
N ARG A 117 -0.92 3.77 19.14
CA ARG A 117 -0.22 2.95 18.17
C ARG A 117 -0.09 1.52 18.69
N LEU A 118 -0.84 0.59 18.13
CA LEU A 118 -0.79 -0.82 18.51
C LEU A 118 0.55 -1.43 18.10
N SER A 119 1.15 -2.17 19.02
CA SER A 119 2.33 -3.01 18.71
C SER A 119 1.93 -4.21 17.85
N VAL A 120 2.94 -4.85 17.26
CA VAL A 120 2.78 -6.07 16.49
C VAL A 120 3.64 -7.19 17.11
N ASP A 121 3.32 -8.42 16.74
CA ASP A 121 4.12 -9.60 17.10
C ASP A 121 5.37 -9.75 16.20
N ALA A 122 6.11 -10.85 16.37
CA ALA A 122 7.30 -11.17 15.58
C ALA A 122 6.99 -11.45 14.09
N ALA A 123 5.74 -11.76 13.73
CA ALA A 123 5.29 -11.90 12.35
C ALA A 123 4.86 -10.54 11.73
N GLY A 124 4.88 -9.46 12.51
CA GLY A 124 4.41 -8.15 12.10
C GLY A 124 2.89 -8.03 12.05
N VAL A 125 2.16 -8.81 12.85
CA VAL A 125 0.69 -8.85 12.90
C VAL A 125 0.19 -8.18 14.18
N VAL A 126 -0.83 -7.34 14.06
CA VAL A 126 -1.47 -6.67 15.20
C VAL A 126 -2.40 -7.63 15.95
N SER A 127 -2.44 -7.53 17.28
CA SER A 127 -3.39 -8.28 18.10
C SER A 127 -4.77 -7.61 18.09
N VAL A 128 -5.82 -8.40 17.79
CA VAL A 128 -7.22 -7.97 17.89
C VAL A 128 -7.61 -7.70 19.36
N ASP A 129 -7.09 -8.48 20.30
CA ASP A 129 -7.31 -8.26 21.73
C ASP A 129 -6.72 -6.91 22.19
N ALA A 130 -5.50 -6.59 21.74
CA ALA A 130 -4.90 -5.28 22.03
C ALA A 130 -5.72 -4.12 21.44
N LEU A 131 -6.33 -4.30 20.26
CA LEU A 131 -7.28 -3.33 19.72
C LEU A 131 -8.50 -3.18 20.63
N MET A 132 -9.10 -4.28 21.09
CA MET A 132 -10.26 -4.24 21.98
C MET A 132 -9.98 -3.51 23.29
N GLU A 133 -8.79 -3.72 23.86
CA GLU A 133 -8.35 -3.04 25.08
C GLU A 133 -8.09 -1.54 24.86
N ALA A 134 -7.63 -1.16 23.67
CA ALA A 134 -7.34 0.23 23.31
C ALA A 134 -8.60 1.05 22.96
N LEU A 135 -9.72 0.39 22.62
CA LEU A 135 -10.96 1.06 22.21
C LEU A 135 -11.60 1.82 23.39
N ARG A 136 -11.86 3.11 23.17
CA ARG A 136 -12.47 4.03 24.14
C ARG A 136 -13.83 4.54 23.63
N PRO A 137 -14.68 5.11 24.50
CA PRO A 137 -15.94 5.73 24.07
C PRO A 137 -15.76 6.92 23.11
N ASP A 138 -14.61 7.60 23.18
CA ASP A 138 -14.25 8.75 22.35
C ASP A 138 -13.33 8.37 21.16
N THR A 139 -13.17 7.06 20.86
CA THR A 139 -12.45 6.59 19.66
C THR A 139 -13.30 6.86 18.43
N ILE A 140 -12.81 7.71 17.52
CA ILE A 140 -13.52 8.09 16.28
C ILE A 140 -13.00 7.36 15.03
N LEU A 141 -11.76 6.85 15.06
CA LEU A 141 -11.12 6.21 13.91
C LEU A 141 -10.18 5.10 14.36
N VAL A 142 -10.25 3.98 13.67
CA VAL A 142 -9.21 2.95 13.64
C VAL A 142 -8.64 2.92 12.21
N SER A 143 -7.32 3.03 12.05
CA SER A 143 -6.64 3.03 10.76
C SER A 143 -5.55 1.97 10.76
N VAL A 144 -5.70 0.94 9.92
CA VAL A 144 -4.79 -0.21 9.84
C VAL A 144 -4.47 -0.52 8.38
N MET A 145 -3.21 -0.69 8.04
CA MET A 145 -2.83 -1.17 6.71
C MET A 145 -3.22 -2.64 6.54
N HIS A 146 -3.64 -3.04 5.34
CA HIS A 146 -3.97 -4.45 5.06
C HIS A 146 -2.70 -5.31 4.92
N VAL A 147 -1.72 -4.81 4.18
CA VAL A 147 -0.46 -5.50 3.90
C VAL A 147 0.70 -4.57 4.17
N ASN A 148 1.63 -4.98 5.03
CA ASN A 148 2.82 -4.19 5.29
C ASN A 148 3.75 -4.17 4.07
N ASN A 149 4.22 -2.99 3.70
CA ASN A 149 5.04 -2.77 2.50
C ASN A 149 6.50 -3.21 2.63
N GLU A 150 6.97 -3.56 3.83
CA GLU A 150 8.36 -3.93 4.10
C GLU A 150 8.52 -5.44 4.28
N VAL A 151 7.73 -6.05 5.16
CA VAL A 151 7.82 -7.48 5.49
C VAL A 151 6.70 -8.32 4.88
N GLY A 152 5.67 -7.67 4.35
CA GLY A 152 4.56 -8.36 3.70
C GLY A 152 3.50 -8.92 4.64
N SER A 153 3.58 -8.67 5.95
CA SER A 153 2.57 -9.18 6.90
C SER A 153 1.16 -8.71 6.53
N VAL A 154 0.20 -9.64 6.58
CA VAL A 154 -1.22 -9.40 6.31
C VAL A 154 -1.94 -9.22 7.63
N GLN A 155 -2.63 -8.10 7.79
CA GLN A 155 -3.32 -7.76 9.01
C GLN A 155 -4.73 -8.38 9.09
N PRO A 156 -5.25 -8.70 10.27
CA PRO A 156 -6.53 -9.38 10.49
C PRO A 156 -7.73 -8.42 10.30
N ILE A 157 -7.86 -7.87 9.07
CA ILE A 157 -8.85 -6.81 8.76
C ILE A 157 -10.29 -7.28 9.01
N ARG A 158 -10.62 -8.55 8.74
CA ARG A 158 -11.95 -9.08 8.93
C ARG A 158 -12.32 -9.12 10.41
N GLU A 159 -11.43 -9.63 11.24
CA GLU A 159 -11.61 -9.72 12.68
C GLU A 159 -11.73 -8.33 13.32
N ILE A 160 -10.91 -7.37 12.84
CA ILE A 160 -11.01 -5.96 13.26
C ILE A 160 -12.37 -5.37 12.86
N ALA A 161 -12.85 -5.61 11.65
CA ALA A 161 -14.16 -5.13 11.20
C ALA A 161 -15.29 -5.72 12.05
N ASP A 162 -15.21 -7.00 12.44
CA ASP A 162 -16.20 -7.66 13.29
C ASP A 162 -16.24 -7.04 14.71
N VAL A 163 -15.08 -6.70 15.29
CA VAL A 163 -15.02 -5.98 16.56
C VAL A 163 -15.65 -4.58 16.45
N LEU A 164 -15.35 -3.86 15.37
CA LEU A 164 -15.84 -2.50 15.17
C LEU A 164 -17.32 -2.43 14.76
N ALA A 165 -17.92 -3.52 14.27
CA ALA A 165 -19.35 -3.57 13.91
C ALA A 165 -20.29 -3.17 15.05
N THR A 166 -19.86 -3.33 16.31
CA THR A 166 -20.61 -2.91 17.50
C THR A 166 -20.34 -1.47 17.95
N ARG A 167 -19.49 -0.73 17.24
CA ARG A 167 -18.98 0.60 17.61
C ARG A 167 -19.44 1.68 16.62
N SER A 168 -20.69 2.07 16.68
CA SER A 168 -21.34 2.99 15.73
C SER A 168 -20.69 4.39 15.59
N GLN A 169 -19.80 4.78 16.50
CA GLN A 169 -19.10 6.07 16.47
C GLN A 169 -17.66 5.98 15.98
N THR A 170 -17.13 4.77 15.80
CA THR A 170 -15.75 4.54 15.37
C THR A 170 -15.72 4.10 13.91
N PHE A 171 -15.06 4.87 13.07
CA PHE A 171 -14.87 4.52 11.64
C PHE A 171 -13.65 3.63 11.46
N PHE A 172 -13.69 2.79 10.44
CA PHE A 172 -12.59 1.90 10.06
C PHE A 172 -11.99 2.29 8.72
N HIS A 173 -10.72 2.69 8.72
CA HIS A 173 -9.92 2.97 7.53
C HIS A 173 -8.89 1.86 7.30
N VAL A 174 -8.77 1.40 6.06
CA VAL A 174 -7.79 0.40 5.63
C VAL A 174 -6.91 0.98 4.52
N ASP A 175 -5.60 1.06 4.75
CA ASP A 175 -4.63 1.25 3.68
C ASP A 175 -4.43 -0.08 2.93
N HIS A 176 -5.06 -0.20 1.76
CA HIS A 176 -5.00 -1.40 0.91
C HIS A 176 -4.04 -1.24 -0.29
N VAL A 177 -3.11 -0.30 -0.21
CA VAL A 177 -2.19 0.04 -1.31
C VAL A 177 -1.34 -1.16 -1.74
N GLN A 178 -0.81 -1.93 -0.80
CA GLN A 178 0.00 -3.11 -1.10
C GLN A 178 -0.82 -4.37 -1.35
N GLY A 179 -2.01 -4.47 -0.79
CA GLY A 179 -2.87 -5.65 -0.95
C GLY A 179 -3.65 -5.66 -2.27
N LEU A 180 -3.91 -4.50 -2.87
CA LEU A 180 -4.75 -4.37 -4.06
C LEU A 180 -4.29 -5.31 -5.18
N THR A 181 -5.23 -6.12 -5.70
CA THR A 181 -5.00 -7.16 -6.73
C THR A 181 -4.01 -8.27 -6.36
N LYS A 182 -3.64 -8.41 -5.07
CA LYS A 182 -2.71 -9.44 -4.59
C LYS A 182 -3.28 -10.23 -3.42
N VAL A 183 -3.86 -9.55 -2.45
CA VAL A 183 -4.54 -10.15 -1.30
C VAL A 183 -6.01 -9.74 -1.33
N PRO A 184 -6.96 -10.68 -1.35
CA PRO A 184 -8.39 -10.37 -1.34
C PRO A 184 -8.77 -9.52 -0.13
N LEU A 185 -9.62 -8.54 -0.32
CA LEU A 185 -10.20 -7.71 0.74
C LEU A 185 -11.72 -7.73 0.64
N ASP A 186 -12.39 -8.25 1.66
CA ASP A 186 -13.82 -8.03 1.86
C ASP A 186 -14.03 -6.65 2.50
N VAL A 187 -14.67 -5.75 1.76
CA VAL A 187 -14.92 -4.37 2.22
C VAL A 187 -16.13 -4.24 3.16
N THR A 188 -16.75 -5.35 3.55
CA THR A 188 -17.85 -5.37 4.51
C THR A 188 -17.36 -4.95 5.90
N GLY A 189 -18.00 -3.95 6.49
CA GLY A 189 -17.60 -3.40 7.80
C GLY A 189 -16.42 -2.44 7.76
N ILE A 190 -15.91 -2.12 6.56
CA ILE A 190 -14.86 -1.11 6.37
C ILE A 190 -15.51 0.17 5.83
N ASP A 191 -15.17 1.32 6.44
CA ASP A 191 -15.74 2.61 6.08
C ASP A 191 -14.95 3.35 5.00
N LEU A 192 -13.63 3.18 5.02
CA LEU A 192 -12.68 3.89 4.14
C LEU A 192 -11.58 2.93 3.67
N VAL A 193 -11.29 2.91 2.37
CA VAL A 193 -10.18 2.10 1.81
C VAL A 193 -9.36 2.95 0.87
N THR A 194 -8.06 3.01 1.12
CA THR A 194 -7.12 3.73 0.25
C THR A 194 -6.39 2.77 -0.68
N VAL A 195 -6.31 3.11 -1.97
CA VAL A 195 -5.57 2.35 -2.98
C VAL A 195 -4.78 3.26 -3.92
N SER A 196 -3.74 2.72 -4.57
CA SER A 196 -2.83 3.47 -5.44
C SER A 196 -2.53 2.74 -6.75
N GLY A 197 -2.60 3.46 -7.88
CA GLY A 197 -2.45 2.89 -9.21
C GLY A 197 -1.02 2.38 -9.52
N HIS A 198 0.00 3.10 -9.06
CA HIS A 198 1.39 2.72 -9.37
C HIS A 198 1.89 1.45 -8.65
N LYS A 199 1.08 0.83 -7.81
CA LYS A 199 1.37 -0.46 -7.16
C LYS A 199 0.75 -1.65 -7.91
N ILE A 200 -0.09 -1.37 -8.90
CA ILE A 200 -0.80 -2.38 -9.72
C ILE A 200 -0.55 -2.17 -11.22
N HIS A 201 0.64 -1.75 -11.59
CA HIS A 201 1.04 -1.47 -12.98
C HIS A 201 0.22 -0.36 -13.67
N GLY A 202 -0.44 0.51 -12.88
CA GLY A 202 -1.04 1.75 -13.33
C GLY A 202 -0.06 2.93 -13.31
N LEU A 203 -0.57 4.11 -13.62
CA LEU A 203 0.25 5.33 -13.66
C LEU A 203 0.48 5.90 -12.26
N LYS A 204 1.65 6.51 -12.03
CA LYS A 204 1.89 7.42 -10.91
C LYS A 204 0.93 8.60 -10.99
N GLY A 205 0.56 9.17 -9.85
CA GLY A 205 -0.39 10.29 -9.81
C GLY A 205 -1.85 9.83 -9.97
N THR A 206 -2.15 8.54 -9.73
CA THR A 206 -3.51 7.99 -9.73
C THR A 206 -3.74 7.10 -8.52
N GLY A 207 -4.91 7.21 -7.92
CA GLY A 207 -5.36 6.43 -6.79
C GLY A 207 -6.86 6.59 -6.56
N VAL A 208 -7.37 5.92 -5.55
CA VAL A 208 -8.78 5.99 -5.15
C VAL A 208 -8.86 5.92 -3.63
N LEU A 209 -9.76 6.72 -3.08
CA LEU A 209 -10.32 6.53 -1.76
C LEU A 209 -11.75 5.97 -1.92
N LEU A 210 -11.99 4.77 -1.43
CA LEU A 210 -13.35 4.28 -1.22
C LEU A 210 -13.86 4.87 0.09
N LYS A 211 -15.05 5.48 0.05
CA LYS A 211 -15.69 6.13 1.20
C LYS A 211 -17.15 5.71 1.27
N LYS A 212 -17.51 4.96 2.29
CA LYS A 212 -18.91 4.54 2.48
C LYS A 212 -19.82 5.76 2.58
N LYS A 213 -21.03 5.65 2.02
CA LYS A 213 -22.00 6.76 1.89
C LYS A 213 -22.30 7.47 3.21
N HIS A 214 -22.38 6.72 4.32
CA HIS A 214 -22.69 7.26 5.64
C HIS A 214 -21.53 8.04 6.29
N VAL A 215 -20.31 7.96 5.76
CA VAL A 215 -19.16 8.70 6.27
C VAL A 215 -19.11 10.09 5.67
N SER A 216 -18.98 11.11 6.50
CA SER A 216 -18.69 12.49 6.07
C SER A 216 -17.21 12.80 6.30
N LEU A 217 -16.61 13.53 5.40
CA LEU A 217 -15.22 13.96 5.48
C LEU A 217 -15.12 15.47 5.36
N MET A 218 -14.21 16.08 6.11
CA MET A 218 -13.76 17.43 5.82
C MET A 218 -12.82 17.38 4.61
N PRO A 219 -13.07 18.16 3.54
CA PRO A 219 -12.16 18.19 2.39
C PRO A 219 -10.76 18.66 2.79
N LEU A 220 -9.73 18.11 2.14
CA LEU A 220 -8.35 18.61 2.31
C LEU A 220 -8.10 19.90 1.53
N LEU A 221 -8.79 20.07 0.42
CA LEU A 221 -8.65 21.20 -0.51
C LEU A 221 -10.04 21.76 -0.79
N ASP A 222 -10.22 23.05 -0.57
CA ASP A 222 -11.44 23.77 -0.96
C ASP A 222 -11.43 24.04 -2.46
N GLY A 223 -12.63 24.10 -3.11
CA GLY A 223 -12.69 24.37 -4.54
C GLY A 223 -14.06 24.22 -5.18
N GLY A 224 -14.10 23.78 -6.43
CA GLY A 224 -15.26 23.87 -7.32
C GLY A 224 -16.28 22.73 -7.22
N GLY A 225 -16.20 21.87 -6.22
CA GLY A 225 -17.20 20.81 -5.99
C GLY A 225 -16.93 19.48 -6.72
N GLN A 226 -15.78 19.32 -7.35
CA GLN A 226 -15.40 18.07 -8.02
C GLN A 226 -15.29 16.91 -7.01
N GLU A 227 -15.38 15.67 -7.51
CA GLU A 227 -15.36 14.46 -6.67
C GLU A 227 -16.29 14.60 -5.46
N PHE A 228 -17.55 15.00 -5.71
CA PHE A 228 -18.59 15.20 -4.70
C PHE A 228 -18.25 16.27 -3.65
N GLY A 229 -17.39 17.24 -3.99
CA GLY A 229 -16.90 18.29 -3.09
C GLY A 229 -15.81 17.82 -2.11
N LEU A 230 -15.35 16.59 -2.23
CA LEU A 230 -14.36 16.01 -1.33
C LEU A 230 -12.93 16.14 -1.85
N ARG A 231 -12.76 16.10 -3.18
CA ARG A 231 -11.46 16.28 -3.83
C ARG A 231 -11.61 17.30 -4.98
N ASN A 232 -11.47 18.55 -4.64
CA ASN A 232 -11.66 19.64 -5.57
C ASN A 232 -10.48 19.79 -6.56
N GLY A 233 -10.73 20.44 -7.68
CA GLY A 233 -9.81 20.62 -8.81
C GLY A 233 -10.24 19.78 -10.02
N THR A 234 -10.00 20.29 -11.23
CA THR A 234 -10.39 19.63 -12.49
C THR A 234 -9.96 18.16 -12.49
N GLU A 235 -10.89 17.29 -12.83
CA GLU A 235 -10.73 15.84 -12.77
C GLU A 235 -9.71 15.34 -13.80
N ASN A 236 -8.81 14.47 -13.36
CA ASN A 236 -7.86 13.77 -14.23
C ASN A 236 -8.54 12.56 -14.89
N THR A 237 -9.45 12.81 -15.84
CA THR A 237 -10.20 11.74 -16.50
C THR A 237 -9.29 10.71 -17.17
N ALA A 238 -8.20 11.14 -17.82
CA ALA A 238 -7.25 10.23 -18.44
C ALA A 238 -6.59 9.29 -17.39
N GLY A 239 -6.22 9.85 -16.24
CA GLY A 239 -5.69 9.08 -15.13
C GLY A 239 -6.71 8.12 -14.51
N ALA A 240 -7.96 8.55 -14.34
CA ALA A 240 -9.05 7.72 -13.81
C ALA A 240 -9.33 6.52 -14.72
N VAL A 241 -9.40 6.71 -16.03
CA VAL A 241 -9.62 5.64 -17.03
C VAL A 241 -8.42 4.67 -17.05
N ALA A 242 -7.18 5.21 -17.00
CA ALA A 242 -5.98 4.38 -16.96
C ALA A 242 -5.89 3.57 -15.64
N PHE A 243 -6.29 4.16 -14.51
CA PHE A 243 -6.39 3.45 -13.22
C PHE A 243 -7.42 2.31 -13.29
N ALA A 244 -8.62 2.59 -13.79
CA ALA A 244 -9.67 1.57 -13.96
C ALA A 244 -9.20 0.42 -14.87
N LYS A 245 -8.44 0.73 -15.92
CA LYS A 245 -7.81 -0.26 -16.80
C LYS A 245 -6.79 -1.13 -16.05
N ALA A 246 -5.89 -0.51 -15.28
CA ALA A 246 -4.90 -1.23 -14.47
C ALA A 246 -5.57 -2.14 -13.43
N LEU A 247 -6.59 -1.64 -12.75
CA LEU A 247 -7.35 -2.39 -11.76
C LEU A 247 -8.01 -3.63 -12.38
N ARG A 248 -8.64 -3.50 -13.54
CA ARG A 248 -9.27 -4.62 -14.25
C ARG A 248 -8.25 -5.69 -14.61
N ILE A 249 -7.12 -5.30 -15.23
CA ILE A 249 -6.05 -6.23 -15.61
C ILE A 249 -5.45 -6.89 -14.36
N GLY A 250 -5.21 -6.13 -13.30
CA GLY A 250 -4.66 -6.65 -12.05
C GLY A 250 -5.53 -7.74 -11.41
N PHE A 251 -6.85 -7.61 -11.43
CA PHE A 251 -7.76 -8.68 -10.95
C PHE A 251 -7.79 -9.90 -11.89
N GLU A 252 -7.67 -9.69 -13.19
CA GLU A 252 -7.54 -10.78 -14.16
C GLU A 252 -6.23 -11.56 -13.93
N GLU A 253 -5.12 -10.87 -13.72
CA GLU A 253 -3.82 -11.49 -13.39
C GLU A 253 -3.84 -12.19 -12.03
N GLN A 254 -4.46 -11.60 -11.00
CA GLN A 254 -4.63 -12.26 -9.70
C GLN A 254 -5.31 -13.62 -9.86
N SER A 255 -6.42 -13.67 -10.58
CA SER A 255 -7.17 -14.92 -10.81
C SER A 255 -6.35 -15.97 -11.57
N ALA A 256 -5.48 -15.54 -12.50
CA ALA A 256 -4.74 -16.43 -13.37
C ALA A 256 -3.38 -16.86 -12.80
N LYS A 257 -2.67 -15.97 -12.09
CA LYS A 257 -1.24 -16.12 -11.79
C LYS A 257 -0.90 -16.14 -10.28
N LEU A 258 -1.88 -16.00 -9.38
CA LEU A 258 -1.61 -16.01 -7.94
C LEU A 258 -0.86 -17.26 -7.45
N PRO A 259 -1.19 -18.49 -7.90
CA PRO A 259 -0.44 -19.68 -7.50
C PRO A 259 1.03 -19.65 -7.91
N GLU A 260 1.35 -19.10 -9.10
CA GLU A 260 2.72 -18.94 -9.57
C GLU A 260 3.48 -17.92 -8.71
N LEU A 261 2.86 -16.79 -8.40
CA LEU A 261 3.46 -15.76 -7.55
C LEU A 261 3.77 -16.30 -6.14
N LEU A 262 2.85 -17.08 -5.57
CA LEU A 262 3.07 -17.77 -4.29
C LEU A 262 4.24 -18.75 -4.36
N ALA A 263 4.33 -19.53 -5.43
CA ALA A 263 5.42 -20.48 -5.61
C ALA A 263 6.79 -19.78 -5.70
N ILE A 264 6.86 -18.63 -6.37
CA ILE A 264 8.09 -17.82 -6.46
C ILE A 264 8.46 -17.28 -5.07
N ARG A 265 7.51 -16.71 -4.32
CA ARG A 265 7.74 -16.22 -2.96
C ARG A 265 8.25 -17.33 -2.05
N ASP A 266 7.58 -18.46 -2.06
CA ASP A 266 7.91 -19.59 -1.19
C ASP A 266 9.29 -20.17 -1.51
N TYR A 267 9.66 -20.25 -2.79
CA TYR A 267 11.01 -20.60 -3.23
C TYR A 267 12.06 -19.63 -2.68
N LEU A 268 11.80 -18.33 -2.74
CA LEU A 268 12.71 -17.31 -2.21
C LEU A 268 12.87 -17.43 -0.69
N LEU A 269 11.76 -17.55 0.07
CA LEU A 269 11.80 -17.67 1.53
C LEU A 269 12.56 -18.93 1.98
N GLU A 270 12.29 -20.07 1.36
CA GLU A 270 12.95 -21.33 1.67
C GLU A 270 14.45 -21.29 1.35
N THR A 271 14.79 -20.81 0.16
CA THR A 271 16.19 -20.83 -0.30
C THR A 271 17.04 -19.78 0.42
N LEU A 272 16.50 -18.60 0.74
CA LEU A 272 17.17 -17.59 1.55
C LEU A 272 17.37 -18.09 2.99
N GLY A 273 16.34 -18.67 3.59
CA GLY A 273 16.42 -19.23 4.95
C GLY A 273 17.40 -20.40 5.10
N ALA A 274 17.80 -21.05 4.00
CA ALA A 274 18.81 -22.08 3.98
C ALA A 274 20.26 -21.53 3.92
N ILE A 275 20.45 -20.21 3.77
CA ILE A 275 21.78 -19.56 3.79
C ILE A 275 22.11 -19.18 5.23
N PRO A 276 23.21 -19.69 5.83
CA PRO A 276 23.51 -19.49 7.26
C PRO A 276 23.64 -18.02 7.69
N GLU A 277 24.07 -17.16 6.78
CA GLU A 277 24.28 -15.72 7.03
C GLU A 277 23.00 -14.90 6.87
N VAL A 278 21.88 -15.52 6.51
CA VAL A 278 20.62 -14.83 6.20
C VAL A 278 19.59 -15.04 7.31
N SER A 279 19.04 -13.93 7.81
CA SER A 279 17.85 -13.91 8.66
C SER A 279 16.63 -13.48 7.83
N VAL A 280 15.61 -14.32 7.71
CA VAL A 280 14.37 -14.01 7.00
C VAL A 280 13.35 -13.40 7.97
N HIS A 281 12.81 -12.23 7.63
CA HIS A 281 11.84 -11.48 8.46
C HIS A 281 10.39 -11.61 8.01
N THR A 282 10.15 -12.12 6.80
CA THR A 282 8.81 -12.41 6.31
C THR A 282 8.32 -13.75 6.86
N ASP A 283 7.25 -13.75 7.64
CA ASP A 283 6.59 -14.99 8.09
C ASP A 283 5.76 -15.60 6.95
N ARG A 284 6.09 -16.82 6.54
CA ARG A 284 5.45 -17.51 5.41
C ARG A 284 3.93 -17.63 5.56
N ASN A 285 3.44 -17.81 6.79
CA ASN A 285 2.03 -18.10 7.06
C ASN A 285 1.15 -16.85 7.09
N HIS A 286 1.77 -15.69 7.38
CA HIS A 286 1.07 -14.41 7.53
C HIS A 286 1.44 -13.39 6.46
N ALA A 287 2.16 -13.81 5.40
CA ALA A 287 2.66 -12.87 4.40
C ALA A 287 1.89 -12.87 3.10
N ALA A 288 1.80 -11.70 2.52
CA ALA A 288 1.32 -11.46 1.17
C ALA A 288 2.19 -12.20 0.12
N PRO A 289 1.64 -12.54 -1.06
CA PRO A 289 2.31 -13.39 -2.05
C PRO A 289 3.50 -12.73 -2.76
N HIS A 290 3.79 -11.46 -2.51
CA HIS A 290 4.69 -10.66 -3.34
C HIS A 290 5.83 -9.98 -2.58
N ILE A 291 5.98 -10.20 -1.28
CA ILE A 291 7.02 -9.56 -0.46
C ILE A 291 7.84 -10.60 0.27
N CYS A 292 9.16 -10.45 0.21
CA CYS A 292 10.13 -11.23 0.97
C CYS A 292 11.16 -10.24 1.54
N CYS A 293 11.27 -10.18 2.87
CA CYS A 293 12.22 -9.35 3.60
C CYS A 293 13.22 -10.24 4.32
N PHE A 294 14.50 -9.93 4.18
CA PHE A 294 15.58 -10.65 4.82
C PHE A 294 16.75 -9.71 5.14
N SER A 295 17.63 -10.12 6.03
CA SER A 295 18.90 -9.45 6.31
C SER A 295 20.07 -10.40 6.09
N VAL A 296 21.22 -9.85 5.71
CA VAL A 296 22.49 -10.60 5.73
C VAL A 296 23.28 -10.11 6.94
N VAL A 297 23.50 -11.02 7.89
CA VAL A 297 24.15 -10.69 9.17
C VAL A 297 25.55 -10.11 8.96
N GLY A 298 25.83 -8.99 9.61
CA GLY A 298 27.11 -8.29 9.51
C GLY A 298 27.29 -7.38 8.29
N HIS A 299 26.29 -7.30 7.40
CA HIS A 299 26.34 -6.45 6.20
C HIS A 299 25.18 -5.46 6.16
N ARG A 300 25.43 -4.26 5.62
CA ARG A 300 24.40 -3.24 5.43
C ARG A 300 23.56 -3.54 4.19
N GLY A 301 22.25 -3.35 4.27
CA GLY A 301 21.33 -3.56 3.14
C GLY A 301 21.68 -2.73 1.91
N GLU A 302 22.16 -1.49 2.08
CA GLU A 302 22.62 -0.62 0.98
C GLU A 302 23.77 -1.25 0.18
N VAL A 303 24.71 -1.91 0.87
CA VAL A 303 25.85 -2.59 0.22
C VAL A 303 25.36 -3.77 -0.63
N LEU A 304 24.40 -4.53 -0.10
CA LEU A 304 23.78 -5.64 -0.82
C LEU A 304 23.00 -5.17 -2.06
N VAL A 305 22.25 -4.09 -1.93
CA VAL A 305 21.50 -3.48 -3.07
C VAL A 305 22.47 -3.12 -4.18
N HIS A 306 23.54 -2.36 -3.87
CA HIS A 306 24.52 -1.97 -4.90
C HIS A 306 25.31 -3.15 -5.48
N ALA A 307 25.63 -4.17 -4.68
CA ALA A 307 26.31 -5.36 -5.19
C ALA A 307 25.40 -6.19 -6.11
N LEU A 308 24.08 -6.21 -5.88
CA LEU A 308 23.11 -6.88 -6.77
C LEU A 308 22.86 -6.10 -8.07
N GLU A 309 23.00 -4.78 -8.07
CA GLU A 309 22.95 -3.95 -9.30
C GLU A 309 24.01 -4.37 -10.34
N GLU A 310 25.18 -4.83 -9.89
CA GLU A 310 26.22 -5.37 -10.80
C GLU A 310 25.77 -6.61 -11.58
N TYR A 311 24.75 -7.31 -11.07
CA TYR A 311 24.10 -8.45 -11.72
C TYR A 311 22.82 -8.07 -12.48
N ASP A 312 22.54 -6.76 -12.65
CA ASP A 312 21.31 -6.23 -13.25
C ASP A 312 20.05 -6.67 -12.51
N ILE A 313 20.12 -6.76 -11.15
CA ILE A 313 19.05 -7.13 -10.21
C ILE A 313 18.76 -5.95 -9.29
N TYR A 314 17.52 -5.49 -9.30
CA TYR A 314 17.08 -4.30 -8.57
C TYR A 314 16.14 -4.70 -7.42
N VAL A 315 16.60 -4.48 -6.21
CA VAL A 315 15.89 -4.67 -4.94
C VAL A 315 15.94 -3.37 -4.12
N SER A 316 15.30 -3.33 -2.97
CA SER A 316 15.31 -2.13 -2.12
C SER A 316 15.67 -2.47 -0.68
N THR A 317 16.23 -1.50 0.05
CA THR A 317 16.26 -1.60 1.51
C THR A 317 14.88 -1.29 2.08
N THR A 318 14.59 -1.77 3.29
CA THR A 318 13.34 -1.44 3.99
C THR A 318 13.26 0.04 4.36
N SER A 319 14.39 0.72 4.53
CA SER A 319 14.52 2.15 4.88
C SER A 319 14.54 3.10 3.67
N ALA A 320 14.21 2.65 2.46
CA ALA A 320 14.31 3.48 1.23
C ALA A 320 13.53 4.81 1.29
N CYS A 321 12.44 4.90 2.05
CA CYS A 321 11.67 6.14 2.25
C CYS A 321 12.31 7.08 3.29
N SER A 322 13.23 6.60 4.14
CA SER A 322 13.96 7.36 5.18
C SER A 322 15.45 7.51 4.85
N SER A 323 15.87 7.23 3.63
CA SER A 323 17.26 7.10 3.14
C SER A 323 18.18 8.32 3.38
N ARG A 324 17.66 9.46 3.84
CA ARG A 324 18.47 10.62 4.26
C ARG A 324 18.80 10.65 5.76
N ALA A 325 18.15 9.82 6.58
CA ALA A 325 18.39 9.75 8.02
C ALA A 325 18.68 8.31 8.42
N LYS A 326 19.82 7.76 8.31
CA LYS A 326 20.44 6.50 8.83
C LYS A 326 19.62 5.70 9.90
N LEU A 327 18.31 5.68 9.81
CA LEU A 327 17.40 5.07 10.79
C LEU A 327 16.99 3.68 10.29
N ALA A 328 17.08 2.70 11.18
CA ALA A 328 16.54 1.37 10.97
C ALA A 328 15.01 1.43 10.69
N SER A 329 14.48 0.44 9.97
CA SER A 329 13.05 0.31 9.68
C SER A 329 12.20 0.35 10.95
N SER A 330 11.18 1.22 10.97
CA SER A 330 10.21 1.27 12.07
C SER A 330 9.42 -0.04 12.19
N THR A 331 9.13 -0.70 11.08
CA THR A 331 8.46 -1.99 11.02
C THR A 331 9.30 -3.07 11.70
N LEU A 332 10.55 -3.27 11.29
CA LEU A 332 11.43 -4.27 11.88
C LEU A 332 11.68 -4.01 13.37
N LYS A 333 11.79 -2.73 13.75
CA LYS A 333 11.89 -2.34 15.15
C LYS A 333 10.63 -2.69 15.95
N ALA A 334 9.44 -2.46 15.38
CA ALA A 334 8.16 -2.84 16.00
C ALA A 334 8.04 -4.38 16.16
N MET A 335 8.63 -5.15 15.24
CA MET A 335 8.74 -6.62 15.30
C MET A 335 9.86 -7.11 16.25
N GLN A 336 10.55 -6.21 16.93
CA GLN A 336 11.68 -6.50 17.85
C GLN A 336 12.88 -7.17 17.17
N VAL A 337 13.07 -6.96 15.88
CA VAL A 337 14.29 -7.34 15.16
C VAL A 337 15.45 -6.47 15.68
N THR A 338 16.63 -7.07 15.84
CA THR A 338 17.81 -6.36 16.35
C THR A 338 18.23 -5.22 15.41
N ASP A 339 18.83 -4.17 15.96
CA ASP A 339 19.27 -3.01 15.15
C ASP A 339 20.27 -3.44 14.05
N ASP A 340 21.17 -4.38 14.35
CA ASP A 340 22.15 -4.89 13.39
C ASP A 340 21.48 -5.62 12.20
N GLU A 341 20.47 -6.45 12.47
CA GLU A 341 19.69 -7.09 11.41
C GLU A 341 18.85 -6.08 10.65
N ALA A 342 18.18 -5.15 11.35
CA ALA A 342 17.32 -4.16 10.71
C ALA A 342 18.08 -3.23 9.74
N VAL A 343 19.34 -2.91 10.04
CA VAL A 343 20.25 -2.13 9.14
C VAL A 343 20.66 -2.95 7.91
N GLY A 344 20.77 -4.27 8.05
CA GLY A 344 21.08 -5.22 6.98
C GLY A 344 19.89 -5.59 6.09
N ALA A 345 18.70 -5.10 6.38
CA ALA A 345 17.48 -5.57 5.75
C ALA A 345 17.33 -5.16 4.29
N VAL A 346 17.00 -6.14 3.45
CA VAL A 346 16.69 -6.01 2.03
C VAL A 346 15.29 -6.58 1.78
N ARG A 347 14.53 -5.88 0.97
CA ARG A 347 13.21 -6.31 0.50
C ARG A 347 13.25 -6.70 -0.97
N VAL A 348 12.85 -7.91 -1.25
CA VAL A 348 12.47 -8.39 -2.59
C VAL A 348 10.97 -8.26 -2.71
N SER A 349 10.48 -7.58 -3.73
CA SER A 349 9.05 -7.46 -3.99
C SER A 349 8.69 -7.77 -5.44
N LEU A 350 7.79 -8.72 -5.59
CA LEU A 350 7.39 -9.37 -6.83
C LEU A 350 6.15 -8.71 -7.45
N SER A 351 5.91 -9.04 -8.71
CA SER A 351 4.66 -8.80 -9.41
C SER A 351 4.30 -10.02 -10.27
N TYR A 352 3.13 -10.02 -10.88
CA TYR A 352 2.71 -11.07 -11.84
C TYR A 352 3.54 -11.12 -13.14
N GLN A 353 4.49 -10.20 -13.31
CA GLN A 353 5.41 -10.18 -14.44
C GLN A 353 6.73 -10.90 -14.13
N ASN A 354 7.00 -11.23 -12.87
CA ASN A 354 8.22 -11.92 -12.46
C ASN A 354 8.08 -13.44 -12.63
N THR A 355 9.21 -14.09 -12.85
CA THR A 355 9.29 -15.52 -13.18
C THR A 355 10.14 -16.30 -12.18
N MET A 356 9.93 -17.61 -12.09
CA MET A 356 10.76 -18.50 -11.28
C MET A 356 12.24 -18.48 -11.71
N ALA A 357 12.52 -18.35 -13.01
CA ALA A 357 13.89 -18.23 -13.50
C ALA A 357 14.61 -16.97 -13.01
N GLU A 358 13.88 -15.83 -12.88
CA GLU A 358 14.44 -14.62 -12.26
C GLU A 358 14.74 -14.83 -10.78
N ALA A 359 13.88 -15.53 -10.05
CA ALA A 359 14.10 -15.85 -8.63
C ALA A 359 15.31 -16.77 -8.44
N GLN A 360 15.48 -17.78 -9.29
CA GLN A 360 16.65 -18.67 -9.26
C GLN A 360 17.94 -17.88 -9.52
N ARG A 361 17.95 -17.02 -10.54
CA ARG A 361 19.09 -16.17 -10.86
C ARG A 361 19.42 -15.18 -9.73
N PHE A 362 18.41 -14.64 -9.03
CA PHE A 362 18.61 -13.83 -7.84
C PHE A 362 19.32 -14.61 -6.73
N ILE A 363 18.89 -15.86 -6.47
CA ILE A 363 19.51 -16.71 -5.44
C ILE A 363 20.98 -17.06 -5.78
N GLU A 364 21.28 -17.29 -7.04
CA GLU A 364 22.65 -17.48 -7.51
C GLU A 364 23.50 -16.22 -7.23
N ALA A 365 22.99 -15.05 -7.62
CA ALA A 365 23.69 -13.78 -7.45
C ALA A 365 23.92 -13.43 -5.98
N ILE A 366 22.89 -13.56 -5.10
CA ILE A 366 23.04 -13.19 -3.70
C ILE A 366 24.06 -14.08 -2.97
N ARG A 367 24.16 -15.38 -3.30
CA ARG A 367 25.18 -16.27 -2.74
C ARG A 367 26.59 -15.83 -3.11
N VAL A 368 26.80 -15.40 -4.36
CA VAL A 368 28.10 -14.87 -4.81
C VAL A 368 28.41 -13.55 -4.12
N VAL A 369 27.45 -12.67 -4.01
CA VAL A 369 27.58 -11.37 -3.32
C VAL A 369 27.98 -11.59 -1.84
N ILE A 370 27.26 -12.43 -1.09
CA ILE A 370 27.58 -12.73 0.30
C ILE A 370 29.00 -13.27 0.44
N LYS A 371 29.39 -14.24 -0.40
CA LYS A 371 30.74 -14.81 -0.39
C LYS A 371 31.81 -13.72 -0.61
N ASN A 372 31.64 -12.86 -1.62
CA ASN A 372 32.60 -11.81 -1.96
C ASN A 372 32.71 -10.78 -0.80
N LEU A 373 31.58 -10.38 -0.21
CA LEU A 373 31.58 -9.45 0.93
C LEU A 373 32.29 -10.03 2.15
N ASN A 374 32.12 -11.31 2.45
CA ASN A 374 32.79 -11.99 3.54
C ASN A 374 34.32 -12.13 3.32
N GLU A 375 34.77 -12.17 2.07
CA GLU A 375 36.21 -12.19 1.73
C GLU A 375 36.89 -10.82 1.93
N VAL A 376 36.15 -9.73 1.74
CA VAL A 376 36.67 -8.35 1.91
C VAL A 376 36.77 -7.94 3.38
N VAL A 377 35.94 -8.52 4.25
CA VAL A 377 35.89 -8.20 5.71
C VAL A 377 36.97 -8.99 6.49
N LYS A 378 37.56 -10.03 5.91
CA LYS A 378 38.70 -10.76 6.47
C LYS A 378 40.04 -10.09 6.17
#